data_2bf9116e9e9eca37dce1579b887f5cac
#
_entry.id   2bf9116e9e9eca37dce1579b887f5cac
#
_cell.length_a   1.000
_cell.length_b   1.000
_cell.length_c   1.000
_cell.angle_alpha   90.00
_cell.angle_beta   90.00
_cell.angle_gamma   90.00
#
_symmetry.space_group_name_H-M   'P 1'
#
loop_
_entity.id
_entity.type
_entity.pdbx_description
1 polymer ?
#
loop_
_entity_poly.entity_id
_entity_poly.type
_entity_poly.pdbx_seq_one_letter_code
_entity_poly.pdbx_strand_id
1 'polypeptide(L)'
;QGHMDMVCEKEKGVEIDFEKDGLELYVDGDFLKAKGTTLGGDDGVAVAYILAIMDSPEIAHPRLEAVITVDEEIGMLGAEVIDLSMLKGHKMLNIDSDVEGHFLTSCAGGMTVDTVIPVTWQKQQGYGAGLTVTGLEGGHSGSEIDKEHANANILMGRVLKYLSDRMELAVVSLAGGLKDNAIPRECEAEIVIPEEKKAELSDYITELEKIFKKEYAVSDPAVCIEIKENGTGEYEVLSYSSMTKVIFYLRNVPNGVQHMSCLLYTSDAAD
;
A
#
# COMPACT_ATOMS: atom_id res chain seq x y z
N GLN A 1 -1.67 -13.80 23.31
CA GLN A 1 -2.20 -13.85 21.96
C GLN A 1 -1.05 -13.60 20.99
N GLY A 2 -1.11 -14.23 19.85
CA GLY A 2 -0.24 -14.06 18.69
C GLY A 2 -0.85 -14.75 17.47
N HIS A 3 -0.20 -14.62 16.30
CA HIS A 3 -0.65 -15.30 15.08
C HIS A 3 0.38 -16.32 14.59
N MET A 4 -0.06 -17.27 13.76
CA MET A 4 0.81 -18.38 13.31
C MET A 4 1.10 -18.36 11.80
N ASP A 5 0.47 -17.49 11.07
CA ASP A 5 0.78 -17.22 9.67
C ASP A 5 1.96 -16.26 9.54
N MET A 6 2.49 -16.11 8.33
CA MET A 6 3.61 -15.23 8.03
C MET A 6 3.49 -14.66 6.62
N VAL A 7 4.12 -13.53 6.37
CA VAL A 7 4.34 -13.02 5.01
C VAL A 7 5.23 -13.98 4.23
N CYS A 8 4.74 -14.53 3.12
CA CYS A 8 5.43 -15.52 2.30
C CYS A 8 6.16 -14.84 1.12
N GLU A 9 7.31 -14.22 1.40
CA GLU A 9 8.14 -13.54 0.39
C GLU A 9 9.48 -14.25 0.19
N LYS A 10 10.05 -14.15 -1.02
CA LYS A 10 11.34 -14.76 -1.37
C LYS A 10 12.21 -13.87 -2.25
N GLU A 11 13.51 -14.04 -2.15
CA GLU A 11 14.47 -13.35 -3.00
C GLU A 11 14.36 -13.80 -4.47
N LYS A 12 14.77 -12.93 -5.37
CA LYS A 12 14.76 -13.23 -6.80
C LYS A 12 15.68 -14.41 -7.11
N GLY A 13 15.11 -15.45 -7.71
CA GLY A 13 15.83 -16.68 -8.10
C GLY A 13 15.79 -17.79 -7.06
N VAL A 14 15.11 -17.61 -5.93
CA VAL A 14 14.83 -18.68 -4.98
C VAL A 14 13.62 -19.48 -5.43
N GLU A 15 13.79 -20.80 -5.52
CA GLU A 15 12.71 -21.75 -5.82
C GLU A 15 12.20 -22.35 -4.52
N ILE A 16 10.99 -21.99 -4.12
CA ILE A 16 10.30 -22.52 -2.93
C ILE A 16 8.79 -22.50 -3.16
N ASP A 17 8.10 -23.52 -2.72
CA ASP A 17 6.65 -23.61 -2.63
C ASP A 17 6.27 -23.57 -1.13
N PHE A 18 5.83 -22.40 -0.66
CA PHE A 18 5.50 -22.19 0.76
C PHE A 18 4.36 -23.08 1.29
N GLU A 19 3.57 -23.70 0.41
CA GLU A 19 2.52 -24.65 0.82
C GLU A 19 3.07 -26.06 1.08
N LYS A 20 4.29 -26.36 0.62
CA LYS A 20 4.86 -27.73 0.67
C LYS A 20 6.24 -27.80 1.29
N ASP A 21 7.04 -26.76 1.10
CA ASP A 21 8.44 -26.75 1.48
C ASP A 21 8.62 -26.03 2.83
N GLY A 22 9.45 -26.58 3.69
CA GLY A 22 9.87 -25.89 4.91
C GLY A 22 10.97 -24.87 4.62
N LEU A 23 11.10 -23.88 5.52
CA LEU A 23 12.13 -22.86 5.42
C LEU A 23 13.52 -23.44 5.75
N GLU A 24 14.55 -23.04 5.03
CA GLU A 24 15.95 -23.35 5.34
C GLU A 24 16.48 -22.39 6.41
N LEU A 25 16.43 -22.81 7.69
CA LEU A 25 16.83 -21.98 8.83
C LEU A 25 18.32 -22.09 9.10
N TYR A 26 18.94 -20.98 9.53
CA TYR A 26 20.32 -20.95 9.99
C TYR A 26 20.54 -19.91 11.10
N VAL A 27 21.60 -20.10 11.90
CA VAL A 27 21.99 -19.16 12.95
C VAL A 27 23.14 -18.29 12.45
N ASP A 28 23.01 -16.98 12.58
CA ASP A 28 24.03 -16.00 12.24
C ASP A 28 24.26 -15.06 13.44
N GLY A 29 25.29 -15.37 14.25
CA GLY A 29 25.51 -14.71 15.53
C GLY A 29 24.38 -14.98 16.50
N ASP A 30 23.69 -13.91 16.91
CA ASP A 30 22.54 -13.97 17.82
C ASP A 30 21.19 -14.03 17.09
N PHE A 31 21.21 -14.14 15.76
CA PHE A 31 20.01 -14.14 14.94
C PHE A 31 19.69 -15.52 14.38
N LEU A 32 18.41 -15.89 14.41
CA LEU A 32 17.85 -16.96 13.60
C LEU A 32 17.34 -16.36 12.30
N LYS A 33 17.77 -16.92 11.18
CA LYS A 33 17.45 -16.42 9.82
C LYS A 33 16.92 -17.53 8.94
N ALA A 34 16.17 -17.16 7.90
CA ALA A 34 15.80 -18.04 6.79
C ALA A 34 16.59 -17.65 5.53
N LYS A 35 16.98 -18.64 4.73
CA LYS A 35 17.82 -18.44 3.56
C LYS A 35 16.99 -18.08 2.36
N GLY A 36 17.09 -16.82 1.94
CA GLY A 36 16.43 -16.31 0.74
C GLY A 36 14.92 -16.18 0.85
N THR A 37 14.36 -16.26 2.05
CA THR A 37 12.93 -16.10 2.31
C THR A 37 12.70 -15.28 3.56
N THR A 38 11.46 -14.83 3.77
CA THR A 38 10.96 -14.39 5.08
C THR A 38 11.06 -15.52 6.10
N LEU A 39 11.12 -15.18 7.40
CA LEU A 39 11.29 -16.15 8.48
C LEU A 39 9.99 -16.49 9.22
N GLY A 40 9.07 -15.52 9.36
CA GLY A 40 7.89 -15.65 10.22
C GLY A 40 8.21 -15.51 11.71
N GLY A 41 9.23 -14.71 12.05
CA GLY A 41 9.51 -14.31 13.42
C GLY A 41 8.40 -13.48 14.01
N ASP A 42 7.78 -12.70 13.19
CA ASP A 42 6.46 -12.08 13.30
C ASP A 42 5.40 -13.10 12.77
N ASP A 43 4.55 -13.68 13.61
CA ASP A 43 4.56 -13.61 15.08
C ASP A 43 4.88 -15.01 15.67
N GLY A 44 5.72 -15.76 14.99
CA GLY A 44 6.18 -17.08 15.47
C GLY A 44 6.85 -17.01 16.85
N VAL A 45 7.38 -15.86 17.23
CA VAL A 45 7.98 -15.65 18.56
C VAL A 45 6.91 -15.74 19.67
N ALA A 46 5.72 -15.18 19.48
CA ALA A 46 4.62 -15.30 20.43
C ALA A 46 4.15 -16.76 20.58
N VAL A 47 4.02 -17.46 19.45
CA VAL A 47 3.68 -18.89 19.46
C VAL A 47 4.72 -19.68 20.24
N ALA A 48 6.00 -19.42 20.02
CA ALA A 48 7.09 -20.07 20.74
C ALA A 48 7.05 -19.78 22.25
N TYR A 49 6.82 -18.53 22.67
CA TYR A 49 6.66 -18.19 24.10
C TYR A 49 5.45 -18.85 24.73
N ILE A 50 4.31 -18.85 24.07
CA ILE A 50 3.09 -19.53 24.54
C ILE A 50 3.39 -21.01 24.79
N LEU A 51 3.97 -21.71 23.84
CA LEU A 51 4.30 -23.13 23.96
C LEU A 51 5.33 -23.39 25.06
N ALA A 52 6.39 -22.57 25.15
CA ALA A 52 7.43 -22.70 26.16
C ALA A 52 6.89 -22.53 27.60
N ILE A 53 5.99 -21.55 27.80
CA ILE A 53 5.37 -21.35 29.14
C ILE A 53 4.45 -22.51 29.48
N MET A 54 3.64 -22.98 28.52
CA MET A 54 2.71 -24.10 28.75
C MET A 54 3.40 -25.43 28.99
N ASP A 55 4.58 -25.67 28.41
CA ASP A 55 5.38 -26.90 28.58
C ASP A 55 6.24 -26.89 29.85
N SER A 56 6.51 -25.72 30.44
CA SER A 56 7.41 -25.60 31.59
C SER A 56 6.69 -25.78 32.91
N PRO A 57 7.06 -26.79 33.76
CA PRO A 57 6.52 -26.92 35.10
C PRO A 57 7.13 -25.92 36.11
N GLU A 58 8.19 -25.22 35.73
CA GLU A 58 8.97 -24.34 36.62
C GLU A 58 8.57 -22.88 36.54
N ILE A 59 7.92 -22.47 35.45
CA ILE A 59 7.48 -21.11 35.27
C ILE A 59 6.15 -20.90 36.03
N ALA A 60 6.20 -20.11 37.08
CA ALA A 60 5.01 -19.76 37.84
C ALA A 60 4.12 -18.81 37.07
N HIS A 61 2.88 -19.20 36.80
CA HIS A 61 1.93 -18.39 36.09
C HIS A 61 0.50 -18.56 36.64
N PRO A 62 -0.39 -17.55 36.49
CA PRO A 62 -1.82 -17.72 36.75
C PRO A 62 -2.44 -18.62 35.67
N ARG A 63 -3.75 -18.78 35.68
CA ARG A 63 -4.45 -19.44 34.58
C ARG A 63 -4.12 -18.71 33.26
N LEU A 64 -3.69 -19.48 32.28
CA LEU A 64 -3.37 -19.03 30.93
C LEU A 64 -4.44 -19.54 29.95
N GLU A 65 -4.73 -18.69 28.97
CA GLU A 65 -5.56 -19.01 27.83
C GLU A 65 -4.78 -18.55 26.59
N ALA A 66 -4.29 -19.49 25.80
CA ALA A 66 -3.55 -19.20 24.56
C ALA A 66 -4.53 -18.98 23.42
N VAL A 67 -4.44 -17.83 22.78
CA VAL A 67 -5.20 -17.50 21.59
C VAL A 67 -4.19 -17.32 20.44
N ILE A 68 -4.24 -18.22 19.47
CA ILE A 68 -3.38 -18.20 18.29
C ILE A 68 -4.29 -18.08 17.08
N THR A 69 -4.14 -16.97 16.35
CA THR A 69 -4.93 -16.66 15.16
C THR A 69 -4.22 -17.08 13.88
N VAL A 70 -4.93 -17.01 12.77
CA VAL A 70 -4.46 -17.22 11.41
C VAL A 70 -4.87 -16.05 10.54
N ASP A 71 -4.23 -15.89 9.38
CA ASP A 71 -4.57 -14.86 8.39
C ASP A 71 -4.51 -13.43 8.97
N GLU A 72 -3.57 -13.18 9.89
CA GLU A 72 -3.30 -11.84 10.43
C GLU A 72 -2.74 -10.95 9.33
N GLU A 73 -1.71 -11.44 8.61
CA GLU A 73 -0.93 -10.75 7.59
C GLU A 73 -1.74 -10.34 6.33
N ILE A 74 -2.95 -10.87 6.17
CA ILE A 74 -3.85 -10.54 5.07
C ILE A 74 -5.13 -9.83 5.54
N GLY A 75 -5.12 -9.30 6.78
CA GLY A 75 -6.18 -8.46 7.33
C GLY A 75 -6.90 -9.03 8.54
N MET A 76 -6.22 -9.80 9.39
CA MET A 76 -6.75 -10.34 10.67
C MET A 76 -8.01 -11.20 10.51
N LEU A 77 -8.18 -11.90 9.38
CA LEU A 77 -9.41 -12.64 9.05
C LEU A 77 -9.74 -13.71 10.09
N GLY A 78 -8.74 -14.39 10.65
CA GLY A 78 -8.94 -15.37 11.71
C GLY A 78 -9.44 -14.73 13.00
N ALA A 79 -8.96 -13.53 13.34
CA ALA A 79 -9.40 -12.80 14.52
C ALA A 79 -10.84 -12.31 14.41
N GLU A 80 -11.34 -12.02 13.19
CA GLU A 80 -12.72 -11.61 12.93
C GLU A 80 -13.74 -12.72 13.20
N VAL A 81 -13.37 -13.98 12.96
CA VAL A 81 -14.31 -15.12 13.01
C VAL A 81 -14.14 -16.01 14.23
N ILE A 82 -13.09 -15.82 15.03
CA ILE A 82 -12.81 -16.66 16.19
C ILE A 82 -13.90 -16.51 17.27
N ASP A 83 -14.38 -17.63 17.81
CA ASP A 83 -15.30 -17.63 18.96
C ASP A 83 -14.52 -17.47 20.28
N LEU A 84 -14.59 -16.28 20.85
CA LEU A 84 -13.94 -15.93 22.12
C LEU A 84 -14.84 -16.20 23.34
N SER A 85 -16.06 -16.72 23.18
CA SER A 85 -17.04 -16.92 24.26
C SER A 85 -16.55 -17.86 25.38
N MET A 86 -15.61 -18.74 25.06
CA MET A 86 -15.02 -19.67 26.04
C MET A 86 -13.94 -19.04 26.94
N LEU A 87 -13.40 -17.90 26.58
CA LEU A 87 -12.35 -17.23 27.33
C LEU A 87 -12.90 -16.65 28.65
N LYS A 88 -12.06 -16.70 29.69
CA LYS A 88 -12.36 -16.18 31.02
C LYS A 88 -11.31 -15.15 31.49
N GLY A 89 -10.23 -15.01 30.74
CA GLY A 89 -9.20 -14.00 30.99
C GLY A 89 -9.74 -12.60 30.82
N HIS A 90 -9.30 -11.68 31.70
CA HIS A 90 -9.60 -10.26 31.64
C HIS A 90 -8.37 -9.39 31.35
N LYS A 91 -7.23 -10.04 31.12
CA LYS A 91 -5.98 -9.39 30.74
C LYS A 91 -5.46 -10.10 29.50
N MET A 92 -5.20 -9.35 28.45
CA MET A 92 -4.63 -9.83 27.20
C MET A 92 -3.20 -9.30 27.09
N LEU A 93 -2.28 -10.19 26.76
CA LEU A 93 -0.93 -9.83 26.34
C LEU A 93 -0.82 -10.19 24.86
N ASN A 94 -0.70 -9.18 24.02
CA ASN A 94 -0.38 -9.33 22.61
C ASN A 94 1.15 -9.23 22.46
N ILE A 95 1.78 -10.22 21.85
CA ILE A 95 3.25 -10.29 21.69
C ILE A 95 3.60 -10.11 20.20
N ASP A 96 2.93 -9.22 19.58
CA ASP A 96 3.03 -8.88 18.18
C ASP A 96 3.50 -7.42 18.08
N SER A 97 4.77 -7.22 18.40
CA SER A 97 5.43 -5.92 18.43
C SER A 97 6.94 -6.09 18.25
N ASP A 98 7.53 -5.28 17.39
CA ASP A 98 8.92 -5.37 16.95
C ASP A 98 9.92 -4.59 17.81
N VAL A 99 9.45 -3.73 18.72
CA VAL A 99 10.33 -2.88 19.54
C VAL A 99 10.41 -3.38 20.97
N GLU A 100 11.57 -3.98 21.30
CA GLU A 100 11.83 -4.51 22.64
C GLU A 100 11.67 -3.45 23.74
N GLY A 101 10.95 -3.81 24.82
CA GLY A 101 10.73 -2.95 25.97
C GLY A 101 9.67 -1.87 25.78
N HIS A 102 9.01 -1.80 24.62
CA HIS A 102 7.88 -0.93 24.38
C HIS A 102 6.56 -1.67 24.65
N PHE A 103 5.67 -1.01 25.38
CA PHE A 103 4.33 -1.51 25.64
C PHE A 103 3.31 -0.58 24.99
N LEU A 104 2.67 -1.07 23.93
CA LEU A 104 1.58 -0.36 23.26
C LEU A 104 0.29 -0.58 24.06
N THR A 105 -0.41 0.49 24.37
CA THR A 105 -1.64 0.46 25.16
C THR A 105 -2.89 0.71 24.33
N SER A 106 -2.72 1.08 23.07
CA SER A 106 -3.79 1.33 22.11
C SER A 106 -3.22 1.24 20.69
N CYS A 107 -4.10 1.03 19.73
CA CYS A 107 -3.80 1.10 18.29
C CYS A 107 -4.88 1.92 17.58
N ALA A 108 -4.58 2.39 16.38
CA ALA A 108 -5.57 2.94 15.48
C ALA A 108 -6.45 1.81 14.91
N GLY A 109 -7.70 2.12 14.62
CA GLY A 109 -8.55 1.26 13.81
C GLY A 109 -8.35 1.53 12.32
N GLY A 110 -8.72 0.59 11.47
CA GLY A 110 -8.67 0.72 10.01
C GLY A 110 -10.03 0.51 9.36
N MET A 111 -10.15 1.00 8.13
CA MET A 111 -11.32 0.78 7.29
C MET A 111 -10.89 0.79 5.82
N THR A 112 -11.22 -0.28 5.10
CA THR A 112 -11.10 -0.32 3.64
C THR A 112 -12.39 0.20 2.99
N VAL A 113 -12.26 1.08 2.02
CA VAL A 113 -13.38 1.65 1.28
C VAL A 113 -13.23 1.42 -0.21
N ASP A 114 -14.07 0.57 -0.77
CA ASP A 114 -14.15 0.34 -2.20
C ASP A 114 -15.07 1.36 -2.86
N THR A 115 -14.53 2.17 -3.75
CA THR A 115 -15.29 3.16 -4.52
C THR A 115 -15.48 2.72 -5.95
N VAL A 116 -16.73 2.48 -6.35
CA VAL A 116 -17.10 2.11 -7.72
C VAL A 116 -17.65 3.32 -8.47
N ILE A 117 -16.96 3.76 -9.53
CA ILE A 117 -17.38 4.88 -10.38
C ILE A 117 -17.94 4.32 -11.70
N PRO A 118 -19.25 4.37 -11.93
CA PRO A 118 -19.82 3.93 -13.22
C PRO A 118 -19.35 4.85 -14.35
N VAL A 119 -18.81 4.21 -15.40
CA VAL A 119 -18.25 4.89 -16.57
C VAL A 119 -18.89 4.42 -17.86
N THR A 120 -18.81 5.26 -18.90
CA THR A 120 -19.20 4.95 -20.28
C THR A 120 -18.01 5.16 -21.20
N TRP A 121 -17.97 4.38 -22.26
CA TRP A 121 -16.88 4.36 -23.24
C TRP A 121 -17.35 4.88 -24.59
N GLN A 122 -16.42 5.41 -25.37
CA GLN A 122 -16.64 5.84 -26.74
C GLN A 122 -15.38 5.63 -27.57
N LYS A 123 -15.51 5.56 -28.89
CA LYS A 123 -14.36 5.51 -29.80
C LYS A 123 -13.89 6.92 -30.13
N GLN A 124 -12.58 7.11 -30.16
CA GLN A 124 -11.94 8.37 -30.53
C GLN A 124 -10.69 8.12 -31.35
N GLN A 125 -10.55 8.87 -32.45
CA GLN A 125 -9.33 8.93 -33.23
C GLN A 125 -8.36 9.94 -32.63
N GLY A 126 -7.07 9.62 -32.56
CA GLY A 126 -6.06 10.55 -32.09
C GLY A 126 -4.70 9.90 -31.86
N TYR A 127 -3.79 10.65 -31.29
CA TYR A 127 -2.48 10.20 -30.90
C TYR A 127 -2.53 9.64 -29.49
N GLY A 128 -2.19 8.36 -29.32
CA GLY A 128 -2.11 7.67 -28.04
C GLY A 128 -0.75 7.87 -27.37
N ALA A 129 -0.76 8.15 -26.08
CA ALA A 129 0.43 8.24 -25.26
C ALA A 129 0.20 7.56 -23.90
N GLY A 130 1.16 6.76 -23.43
CA GLY A 130 1.24 6.28 -22.07
C GLY A 130 1.95 7.31 -21.20
N LEU A 131 1.41 7.58 -20.03
CA LEU A 131 2.01 8.41 -19.00
C LEU A 131 2.25 7.55 -17.76
N THR A 132 3.44 7.61 -17.19
CA THR A 132 3.77 6.90 -15.95
C THR A 132 4.33 7.89 -14.94
N VAL A 133 3.65 8.06 -13.80
CA VAL A 133 4.21 8.72 -12.64
C VAL A 133 4.96 7.68 -11.84
N THR A 134 6.24 7.88 -11.60
CA THR A 134 7.12 6.92 -10.92
C THR A 134 8.25 7.62 -10.15
N GLY A 135 9.18 6.87 -9.56
CA GLY A 135 10.30 7.40 -8.78
C GLY A 135 9.91 7.83 -7.36
N LEU A 136 8.77 7.33 -6.85
CA LEU A 136 8.31 7.63 -5.50
C LEU A 136 8.80 6.58 -4.49
N GLU A 137 9.04 7.01 -3.26
CA GLU A 137 9.51 6.16 -2.16
C GLU A 137 8.43 5.19 -1.69
N GLY A 138 7.18 5.66 -1.59
CA GLY A 138 6.07 4.89 -1.06
C GLY A 138 6.19 4.67 0.45
N GLY A 139 5.67 3.56 0.94
CA GLY A 139 5.72 3.19 2.35
C GLY A 139 4.42 2.58 2.83
N HIS A 140 4.37 2.19 4.10
CA HIS A 140 3.17 1.69 4.75
C HIS A 140 2.21 2.84 5.05
N SER A 141 0.93 2.71 4.70
CA SER A 141 -0.06 3.78 4.82
C SER A 141 -0.36 4.19 6.26
N GLY A 142 -0.12 3.33 7.23
CA GLY A 142 -0.24 3.63 8.64
C GLY A 142 1.06 4.15 9.25
N SER A 143 2.08 3.30 9.36
CA SER A 143 3.32 3.60 10.10
C SER A 143 4.23 4.64 9.45
N GLU A 144 4.03 4.94 8.17
CA GLU A 144 4.87 5.89 7.42
C GLU A 144 4.09 7.06 6.80
N ILE A 145 2.80 7.18 7.11
CA ILE A 145 1.94 8.26 6.57
C ILE A 145 2.42 9.65 6.98
N ASP A 146 3.07 9.78 8.13
CA ASP A 146 3.65 11.00 8.67
C ASP A 146 4.88 11.48 7.90
N LYS A 147 5.50 10.64 7.07
CA LYS A 147 6.63 11.00 6.21
C LYS A 147 6.23 11.82 4.99
N GLU A 148 4.93 11.97 4.75
CA GLU A 148 4.35 12.77 3.65
C GLU A 148 4.84 12.36 2.26
N HIS A 149 5.09 11.06 2.05
CA HIS A 149 5.45 10.52 0.74
C HIS A 149 4.33 10.76 -0.28
N ALA A 150 4.72 11.04 -1.51
CA ALA A 150 3.79 11.29 -2.59
C ALA A 150 3.01 10.03 -2.97
N ASN A 151 1.74 10.20 -3.29
CA ASN A 151 0.86 9.17 -3.81
C ASN A 151 0.75 9.31 -5.34
N ALA A 152 1.24 8.31 -6.08
CA ALA A 152 1.27 8.33 -7.54
C ALA A 152 -0.12 8.50 -8.18
N ASN A 153 -1.18 7.95 -7.58
CA ASN A 153 -2.56 8.09 -8.08
C ASN A 153 -3.03 9.54 -7.98
N ILE A 154 -2.71 10.21 -6.88
CA ILE A 154 -3.04 11.63 -6.68
C ILE A 154 -2.25 12.50 -7.66
N LEU A 155 -0.97 12.21 -7.86
CA LEU A 155 -0.14 12.95 -8.83
C LEU A 155 -0.65 12.73 -10.26
N MET A 156 -1.03 11.51 -10.63
CA MET A 156 -1.64 11.25 -11.94
C MET A 156 -2.97 11.99 -12.11
N GLY A 157 -3.79 12.07 -11.08
CA GLY A 157 -5.00 12.90 -11.08
C GLY A 157 -4.71 14.38 -11.34
N ARG A 158 -3.58 14.89 -10.80
CA ARG A 158 -3.09 16.27 -11.08
C ARG A 158 -2.61 16.43 -12.51
N VAL A 159 -1.86 15.43 -13.04
CA VAL A 159 -1.39 15.41 -14.43
C VAL A 159 -2.58 15.47 -15.40
N LEU A 160 -3.53 14.55 -15.24
CA LEU A 160 -4.71 14.47 -16.11
C LEU A 160 -5.55 15.76 -16.05
N LYS A 161 -5.73 16.35 -14.86
CA LYS A 161 -6.43 17.62 -14.72
C LYS A 161 -5.68 18.77 -15.41
N TYR A 162 -4.38 18.87 -15.19
CA TYR A 162 -3.56 19.91 -15.79
C TYR A 162 -3.59 19.87 -17.32
N LEU A 163 -3.53 18.67 -17.90
CA LEU A 163 -3.60 18.45 -19.33
C LEU A 163 -5.01 18.77 -19.87
N SER A 164 -6.07 18.26 -19.20
CA SER A 164 -7.45 18.48 -19.65
C SER A 164 -7.91 19.94 -19.62
N ASP A 165 -7.24 20.80 -18.85
CA ASP A 165 -7.50 22.24 -18.85
C ASP A 165 -6.81 23.00 -20.00
N ARG A 166 -5.87 22.35 -20.71
CA ARG A 166 -5.00 22.99 -21.70
C ARG A 166 -5.12 22.40 -23.11
N MET A 167 -5.59 21.17 -23.19
CA MET A 167 -5.80 20.49 -24.47
C MET A 167 -6.99 19.52 -24.40
N GLU A 168 -7.50 19.18 -25.55
CA GLU A 168 -8.44 18.08 -25.68
C GLU A 168 -7.76 16.77 -25.27
N LEU A 169 -8.36 16.06 -24.35
CA LEU A 169 -7.81 14.85 -23.72
C LEU A 169 -8.92 13.81 -23.56
N ALA A 170 -8.58 12.55 -23.83
CA ALA A 170 -9.39 11.40 -23.41
C ALA A 170 -8.51 10.35 -22.74
N VAL A 171 -9.09 9.57 -21.82
CA VAL A 171 -8.40 8.53 -21.06
C VAL A 171 -8.82 7.16 -21.57
N VAL A 172 -7.85 6.33 -21.93
CA VAL A 172 -8.02 4.92 -22.34
C VAL A 172 -8.01 4.01 -21.13
N SER A 173 -6.99 4.15 -20.28
CA SER A 173 -6.80 3.32 -19.09
C SER A 173 -6.15 4.12 -17.97
N LEU A 174 -6.34 3.65 -16.75
CA LEU A 174 -5.70 4.19 -15.56
C LEU A 174 -5.49 3.06 -14.55
N ALA A 175 -4.28 2.88 -14.07
CA ALA A 175 -3.95 1.88 -13.05
C ALA A 175 -2.82 2.36 -12.17
N GLY A 176 -2.89 2.07 -10.86
CA GLY A 176 -1.84 2.41 -9.90
C GLY A 176 -2.14 1.87 -8.52
N GLY A 177 -1.07 1.68 -7.72
CA GLY A 177 -1.15 1.02 -6.42
C GLY A 177 -1.16 -0.50 -6.53
N LEU A 178 -0.60 -1.18 -5.52
CA LEU A 178 -0.49 -2.65 -5.48
C LEU A 178 -1.27 -3.26 -4.32
N LYS A 179 -1.26 -2.58 -3.17
CA LYS A 179 -1.94 -3.02 -1.94
C LYS A 179 -2.65 -1.82 -1.30
N ASP A 180 -3.71 -2.07 -0.56
CA ASP A 180 -4.50 -1.05 0.14
C ASP A 180 -3.75 -0.41 1.31
N ASN A 181 -2.83 -1.14 1.93
CA ASN A 181 -1.97 -0.66 3.02
C ASN A 181 -0.62 -0.08 2.55
N ALA A 182 -0.43 0.15 1.25
CA ALA A 182 0.80 0.71 0.69
C ALA A 182 0.55 2.02 -0.06
N ILE A 183 1.33 3.06 0.25
CA ILE A 183 1.30 4.32 -0.49
C ILE A 183 1.70 4.05 -1.94
N PRO A 184 0.86 4.35 -2.95
CA PRO A 184 1.14 4.07 -4.35
C PRO A 184 2.42 4.74 -4.86
N ARG A 185 3.39 3.93 -5.29
CA ARG A 185 4.69 4.39 -5.81
C ARG A 185 4.68 4.70 -7.30
N GLU A 186 3.72 4.12 -8.01
CA GLU A 186 3.61 4.20 -9.46
C GLU A 186 2.15 4.26 -9.87
N CYS A 187 1.88 5.04 -10.93
CA CYS A 187 0.56 5.11 -11.59
C CYS A 187 0.75 5.32 -13.08
N GLU A 188 0.07 4.50 -13.86
CA GLU A 188 0.05 4.56 -15.32
C GLU A 188 -1.31 5.05 -15.82
N ALA A 189 -1.28 5.86 -16.87
CA ALA A 189 -2.47 6.25 -17.63
C ALA A 189 -2.17 6.19 -19.11
N GLU A 190 -3.06 5.62 -19.90
CA GLU A 190 -3.05 5.77 -21.34
C GLU A 190 -4.05 6.84 -21.76
N ILE A 191 -3.59 7.79 -22.58
CA ILE A 191 -4.36 8.94 -23.01
C ILE A 191 -4.39 9.07 -24.52
N VAL A 192 -5.41 9.75 -25.04
CA VAL A 192 -5.52 10.14 -26.45
C VAL A 192 -5.67 11.65 -26.53
N ILE A 193 -4.86 12.26 -27.40
CA ILE A 193 -4.86 13.71 -27.68
C ILE A 193 -4.91 13.97 -29.19
N PRO A 194 -5.21 15.18 -29.66
CA PRO A 194 -4.99 15.57 -31.05
C PRO A 194 -3.50 15.43 -31.43
N GLU A 195 -3.23 14.87 -32.61
CA GLU A 195 -1.85 14.58 -33.04
C GLU A 195 -0.97 15.84 -33.09
N GLU A 196 -1.53 16.96 -33.50
CA GLU A 196 -0.85 18.26 -33.53
C GLU A 196 -0.44 18.78 -32.14
N LYS A 197 -0.99 18.22 -31.07
CA LYS A 197 -0.69 18.59 -29.68
C LYS A 197 0.45 17.76 -29.05
N LYS A 198 1.06 16.84 -29.79
CA LYS A 198 2.14 15.98 -29.28
C LYS A 198 3.32 16.75 -28.69
N ALA A 199 3.77 17.81 -29.36
CA ALA A 199 4.87 18.64 -28.86
C ALA A 199 4.50 19.36 -27.55
N GLU A 200 3.30 19.94 -27.50
CA GLU A 200 2.79 20.61 -26.30
C GLU A 200 2.63 19.65 -25.12
N LEU A 201 2.27 18.38 -25.35
CA LEU A 201 2.22 17.35 -24.29
C LEU A 201 3.58 17.23 -23.60
N SER A 202 4.66 17.10 -24.36
CA SER A 202 6.01 16.98 -23.79
C SER A 202 6.39 18.20 -22.96
N ASP A 203 6.07 19.41 -23.44
CA ASP A 203 6.33 20.65 -22.72
C ASP A 203 5.56 20.71 -21.40
N TYR A 204 4.27 20.36 -21.40
CA TYR A 204 3.43 20.35 -20.21
C TYR A 204 3.90 19.30 -19.17
N ILE A 205 4.30 18.12 -19.62
CA ILE A 205 4.82 17.09 -18.73
C ILE A 205 6.14 17.54 -18.11
N THR A 206 7.03 18.15 -18.89
CA THR A 206 8.29 18.72 -18.40
C THR A 206 8.06 19.82 -17.35
N GLU A 207 7.05 20.66 -17.55
CA GLU A 207 6.68 21.71 -16.59
C GLU A 207 6.15 21.09 -15.28
N LEU A 208 5.23 20.11 -15.37
CA LEU A 208 4.68 19.42 -14.22
C LEU A 208 5.74 18.67 -13.42
N GLU A 209 6.65 17.98 -14.09
CA GLU A 209 7.73 17.27 -13.43
C GLU A 209 8.61 18.21 -12.61
N LYS A 210 8.92 19.40 -13.13
CA LYS A 210 9.65 20.43 -12.36
C LYS A 210 8.88 20.88 -11.13
N ILE A 211 7.56 21.01 -11.22
CA ILE A 211 6.70 21.36 -10.09
C ILE A 211 6.75 20.24 -9.05
N PHE A 212 6.56 18.98 -9.45
CA PHE A 212 6.57 17.84 -8.54
C PHE A 212 7.95 17.67 -7.87
N LYS A 213 9.05 17.76 -8.62
CA LYS A 213 10.40 17.71 -8.05
C LYS A 213 10.67 18.82 -7.03
N LYS A 214 10.02 19.97 -7.15
CA LYS A 214 10.12 21.03 -6.16
C LYS A 214 9.24 20.78 -4.94
N GLU A 215 8.03 20.30 -5.13
CA GLU A 215 7.09 20.01 -4.05
C GLU A 215 7.57 18.86 -3.18
N TYR A 216 8.09 17.80 -3.80
CA TYR A 216 8.53 16.57 -3.15
C TYR A 216 10.05 16.43 -3.06
N ALA A 217 10.77 17.55 -3.03
CA ALA A 217 12.24 17.56 -3.04
C ALA A 217 12.88 16.82 -1.85
N VAL A 218 12.16 16.65 -0.75
CA VAL A 218 12.62 16.00 0.48
C VAL A 218 12.10 14.57 0.57
N SER A 219 10.80 14.37 0.36
CA SER A 219 10.16 13.07 0.54
C SER A 219 10.33 12.12 -0.64
N ASP A 220 10.31 12.65 -1.88
CA ASP A 220 10.37 11.86 -3.11
C ASP A 220 11.22 12.53 -4.19
N PRO A 221 12.53 12.72 -3.96
CA PRO A 221 13.40 13.53 -4.85
C PRO A 221 13.57 12.93 -6.26
N ALA A 222 13.30 11.63 -6.43
CA ALA A 222 13.41 10.92 -7.70
C ALA A 222 12.11 10.96 -8.53
N VAL A 223 11.06 11.65 -8.07
CA VAL A 223 9.78 11.73 -8.79
C VAL A 223 9.98 12.15 -10.24
N CYS A 224 9.38 11.39 -11.17
CA CYS A 224 9.41 11.69 -12.60
C CYS A 224 8.11 11.30 -13.29
N ILE A 225 7.91 11.84 -14.49
CA ILE A 225 6.77 11.52 -15.34
C ILE A 225 7.32 11.05 -16.68
N GLU A 226 7.15 9.78 -16.98
CA GLU A 226 7.57 9.19 -18.24
C GLU A 226 6.48 9.28 -19.29
N ILE A 227 6.86 9.46 -20.55
CA ILE A 227 5.97 9.44 -21.71
C ILE A 227 6.38 8.29 -22.62
N LYS A 228 5.42 7.44 -22.96
CA LYS A 228 5.56 6.38 -23.96
C LYS A 228 4.65 6.68 -25.16
N GLU A 229 5.20 6.65 -26.35
CA GLU A 229 4.42 6.85 -27.59
C GLU A 229 3.71 5.56 -27.97
N ASN A 230 2.37 5.62 -28.17
CA ASN A 230 1.55 4.49 -28.62
C ASN A 230 1.09 4.65 -30.08
N GLY A 231 1.34 5.84 -30.67
CA GLY A 231 1.02 6.12 -32.08
C GLY A 231 -0.40 6.63 -32.32
N THR A 232 -0.68 6.94 -33.59
CA THR A 232 -2.01 7.44 -34.00
C THR A 232 -2.90 6.29 -34.40
N GLY A 233 -4.14 6.29 -33.88
CA GLY A 233 -5.12 5.21 -34.12
C GLY A 233 -6.50 5.52 -33.57
N GLU A 234 -7.40 4.54 -33.69
CA GLU A 234 -8.70 4.55 -33.02
C GLU A 234 -8.59 3.85 -31.68
N TYR A 235 -8.98 4.51 -30.63
CA TYR A 235 -8.93 4.04 -29.25
C TYR A 235 -10.32 4.00 -28.62
N GLU A 236 -10.55 3.03 -27.73
CA GLU A 236 -11.71 3.05 -26.86
C GLU A 236 -11.37 3.87 -25.62
N VAL A 237 -12.05 4.97 -25.39
CA VAL A 237 -11.74 5.95 -24.36
C VAL A 237 -12.94 6.18 -23.44
N LEU A 238 -12.69 6.65 -22.22
CA LEU A 238 -13.75 7.15 -21.37
C LEU A 238 -14.49 8.32 -22.03
N SER A 239 -15.82 8.32 -21.95
CA SER A 239 -16.57 9.51 -22.34
C SER A 239 -16.10 10.73 -21.52
N TYR A 240 -16.25 11.92 -22.04
CA TYR A 240 -15.84 13.15 -21.36
C TYR A 240 -16.42 13.26 -19.94
N SER A 241 -17.71 12.93 -19.77
CA SER A 241 -18.35 12.93 -18.46
C SER A 241 -17.73 11.92 -17.49
N SER A 242 -17.40 10.72 -17.98
CA SER A 242 -16.76 9.67 -17.16
C SER A 242 -15.34 10.06 -16.79
N MET A 243 -14.55 10.53 -17.73
CA MET A 243 -13.20 11.03 -17.47
C MET A 243 -13.19 12.15 -16.42
N THR A 244 -14.12 13.10 -16.51
CA THR A 244 -14.23 14.21 -15.55
C THR A 244 -14.53 13.69 -14.15
N LYS A 245 -15.40 12.68 -14.00
CA LYS A 245 -15.69 12.06 -12.70
C LYS A 245 -14.44 11.37 -12.11
N VAL A 246 -13.70 10.61 -12.92
CA VAL A 246 -12.48 9.93 -12.49
C VAL A 246 -11.42 10.93 -12.04
N ILE A 247 -11.16 11.96 -12.84
CA ILE A 247 -10.22 13.03 -12.49
C ILE A 247 -10.65 13.75 -11.21
N PHE A 248 -11.96 14.04 -11.08
CA PHE A 248 -12.50 14.68 -9.89
C PHE A 248 -12.27 13.80 -8.64
N TYR A 249 -12.55 12.51 -8.74
CA TYR A 249 -12.32 11.57 -7.64
C TYR A 249 -10.85 11.55 -7.22
N LEU A 250 -9.92 11.31 -8.14
CA LEU A 250 -8.49 11.28 -7.86
C LEU A 250 -7.96 12.56 -7.20
N ARG A 251 -8.59 13.68 -7.47
CA ARG A 251 -8.16 14.99 -6.93
C ARG A 251 -8.77 15.36 -5.59
N ASN A 252 -9.84 14.67 -5.19
CA ASN A 252 -10.63 15.07 -4.03
C ASN A 252 -10.78 13.93 -3.00
N VAL A 253 -10.37 12.71 -3.32
CA VAL A 253 -10.30 11.64 -2.34
C VAL A 253 -9.32 12.03 -1.22
N PRO A 254 -9.67 11.84 0.05
CA PRO A 254 -8.74 12.07 1.16
C PRO A 254 -7.42 11.32 0.96
N ASN A 255 -6.30 11.96 1.25
CA ASN A 255 -4.98 11.39 1.11
C ASN A 255 -4.05 11.99 2.16
N GLY A 256 -3.18 11.15 2.75
CA GLY A 256 -2.25 11.57 3.80
C GLY A 256 -2.95 11.87 5.13
N VAL A 257 -2.19 12.41 6.07
CA VAL A 257 -2.70 12.76 7.40
C VAL A 257 -3.80 13.81 7.31
N GLN A 258 -5.01 13.47 7.77
CA GLN A 258 -6.15 14.40 7.80
C GLN A 258 -6.22 15.19 9.09
N HIS A 259 -5.88 14.55 10.21
CA HIS A 259 -5.87 15.16 11.54
C HIS A 259 -4.72 14.61 12.38
N MET A 260 -4.36 15.30 13.43
CA MET A 260 -3.40 14.84 14.45
C MET A 260 -4.12 14.64 15.76
N SER A 261 -3.81 13.54 16.45
CA SER A 261 -4.33 13.30 17.80
C SER A 261 -3.80 14.35 18.78
N CYS A 262 -4.69 15.07 19.44
CA CYS A 262 -4.32 16.04 20.47
C CYS A 262 -3.73 15.41 21.73
N LEU A 263 -4.02 14.14 21.98
CA LEU A 263 -3.60 13.42 23.18
C LEU A 263 -2.30 12.65 22.99
N LEU A 264 -2.11 12.08 21.81
CA LEU A 264 -1.00 11.17 21.51
C LEU A 264 0.12 11.82 20.71
N TYR A 265 -0.09 13.03 20.19
CA TYR A 265 0.85 13.74 19.28
C TYR A 265 1.26 12.92 18.07
N THR A 266 0.36 12.06 17.59
CA THR A 266 0.54 11.21 16.41
C THR A 266 -0.59 11.47 15.41
N SER A 267 -0.45 11.00 14.19
CA SER A 267 -1.55 11.03 13.22
C SER A 267 -2.69 10.12 13.70
N ASP A 268 -3.92 10.54 13.49
CA ASP A 268 -5.12 9.73 13.65
C ASP A 268 -5.66 9.26 12.28
N ALA A 269 -4.81 9.26 11.26
CA ALA A 269 -5.14 8.61 10.02
C ALA A 269 -5.39 7.13 10.33
N ALA A 270 -6.58 6.66 10.06
CA ALA A 270 -6.85 5.23 10.06
C ALA A 270 -6.06 4.60 8.90
N ASP A 271 -5.52 3.43 9.15
CA ASP A 271 -4.93 2.57 8.14
C ASP A 271 -5.95 2.15 7.07
#